data_26397fcde0f1ca10bcc35cbd434bfc19
#
_entry.id   26397fcde0f1ca10bcc35cbd434bfc19
#
_cell.length_a   1.000
_cell.length_b   1.000
_cell.length_c   1.000
_cell.angle_alpha   90.00
_cell.angle_beta   90.00
_cell.angle_gamma   90.00
#
_symmetry.space_group_name_H-M   'P 1'
#
loop_
_entity.id
_entity.type
_entity.pdbx_description
1 polymer ?
#
loop_
_entity_poly.entity_id
_entity_poly.type
_entity_poly.pdbx_seq_one_letter_code
_entity_poly.pdbx_strand_id
1 'polypeptide(L)'
;MDIKKEWIHFIENSTEQEQEALQVFLNSLKMKRERKSLTHIASLLQLKTNLVEDKMLEMEMPNSPLLDNSIGIVHGGLTATLLDTAMGTMASLVPGNKRGAVTVELKVDFLTPGTGEKFICRAEVVHNGRQLVRMEGKVRNEKGVLIASATGTFFKLAD
;
A
#
# COMPACT_ATOMS: atom_id res chain seq x y z
N MET A 1 -31.30 -5.34 -11.15
CA MET A 1 -30.34 -4.52 -11.89
C MET A 1 -29.36 -5.46 -12.58
N ASP A 2 -29.22 -5.38 -13.91
CA ASP A 2 -28.31 -6.27 -14.67
C ASP A 2 -26.92 -5.62 -14.70
N ILE A 3 -26.04 -6.09 -13.86
CA ILE A 3 -24.67 -5.57 -13.72
C ILE A 3 -23.92 -5.54 -15.06
N LYS A 4 -24.16 -6.49 -15.96
CA LYS A 4 -23.49 -6.49 -17.28
C LYS A 4 -23.92 -5.31 -18.13
N LYS A 5 -25.21 -4.98 -18.16
CA LYS A 5 -25.71 -3.84 -18.94
C LYS A 5 -25.17 -2.51 -18.39
N GLU A 6 -25.09 -2.37 -17.09
CA GLU A 6 -24.54 -1.18 -16.46
C GLU A 6 -23.05 -1.01 -16.78
N TRP A 7 -22.26 -2.08 -16.70
CA TRP A 7 -20.84 -2.04 -17.04
C TRP A 7 -20.62 -1.69 -18.51
N ILE A 8 -21.37 -2.31 -19.44
CA ILE A 8 -21.27 -2.01 -20.87
C ILE A 8 -21.59 -0.54 -21.11
N HIS A 9 -22.72 -0.05 -20.58
CA HIS A 9 -23.13 1.33 -20.74
C HIS A 9 -22.11 2.31 -20.16
N PHE A 10 -21.53 2.02 -19.00
CA PHE A 10 -20.49 2.86 -18.39
C PHE A 10 -19.24 2.89 -19.26
N ILE A 11 -18.74 1.73 -19.73
CA ILE A 11 -17.53 1.65 -20.55
C ILE A 11 -17.69 2.42 -21.87
N GLU A 12 -18.84 2.32 -22.52
CA GLU A 12 -19.13 2.99 -23.80
C GLU A 12 -19.15 4.52 -23.68
N ASN A 13 -19.41 5.06 -22.49
CA ASN A 13 -19.55 6.49 -22.22
C ASN A 13 -18.45 7.06 -21.31
N SER A 14 -17.46 6.25 -20.93
CA SER A 14 -16.42 6.66 -19.98
C SER A 14 -15.33 7.51 -20.62
N THR A 15 -14.79 8.44 -19.87
CA THR A 15 -13.59 9.23 -20.19
C THR A 15 -12.34 8.36 -20.16
N GLU A 16 -11.23 8.85 -20.72
CA GLU A 16 -9.93 8.14 -20.68
C GLU A 16 -9.49 7.87 -19.23
N GLN A 17 -9.65 8.84 -18.33
CA GLN A 17 -9.31 8.69 -16.91
C GLN A 17 -10.17 7.62 -16.20
N GLU A 18 -11.47 7.57 -16.51
CA GLU A 18 -12.37 6.53 -15.98
C GLU A 18 -12.02 5.16 -16.54
N GLN A 19 -11.62 5.05 -17.83
CA GLN A 19 -11.15 3.79 -18.43
C GLN A 19 -9.85 3.31 -17.78
N GLU A 20 -8.92 4.20 -17.49
CA GLU A 20 -7.70 3.86 -16.74
C GLU A 20 -8.03 3.32 -15.34
N ALA A 21 -8.92 4.01 -14.60
CA ALA A 21 -9.38 3.56 -13.29
C ALA A 21 -10.05 2.19 -13.33
N LEU A 22 -10.92 1.96 -14.34
CA LEU A 22 -11.55 0.66 -14.57
C LEU A 22 -10.53 -0.44 -14.87
N GLN A 23 -9.50 -0.14 -15.68
CA GLN A 23 -8.45 -1.10 -15.99
C GLN A 23 -7.65 -1.50 -14.75
N VAL A 24 -7.31 -0.53 -13.88
CA VAL A 24 -6.66 -0.79 -12.58
C VAL A 24 -7.54 -1.69 -11.71
N PHE A 25 -8.83 -1.36 -11.61
CA PHE A 25 -9.79 -2.14 -10.82
C PHE A 25 -9.93 -3.57 -11.35
N LEU A 26 -10.11 -3.75 -12.65
CA LEU A 26 -10.21 -5.07 -13.27
C LEU A 26 -8.94 -5.91 -13.06
N ASN A 27 -7.77 -5.29 -13.22
CA ASN A 27 -6.48 -5.94 -12.96
C ASN A 27 -6.36 -6.37 -11.50
N SER A 28 -6.82 -5.55 -10.56
CA SER A 28 -6.79 -5.87 -9.12
C SER A 28 -7.60 -7.14 -8.81
N LEU A 29 -8.78 -7.28 -9.41
CA LEU A 29 -9.63 -8.48 -9.26
C LEU A 29 -8.96 -9.72 -9.88
N LYS A 30 -8.31 -9.57 -11.04
CA LYS A 30 -7.57 -10.67 -11.69
C LYS A 30 -6.39 -11.12 -10.82
N MET A 31 -5.57 -10.18 -10.34
CA MET A 31 -4.44 -10.48 -9.44
C MET A 31 -4.88 -11.24 -8.18
N LYS A 32 -6.00 -10.81 -7.57
CA LYS A 32 -6.55 -11.51 -6.40
C LYS A 32 -7.07 -12.90 -6.74
N ARG A 33 -7.75 -13.07 -7.87
CA ARG A 33 -8.24 -14.38 -8.37
C ARG A 33 -7.08 -15.34 -8.64
N GLU A 34 -6.01 -14.85 -9.23
CA GLU A 34 -4.81 -15.63 -9.57
C GLU A 34 -3.87 -15.84 -8.37
N ARG A 35 -4.25 -15.40 -7.17
CA ARG A 35 -3.45 -15.46 -5.94
C ARG A 35 -2.08 -14.77 -6.03
N LYS A 36 -1.94 -13.80 -6.92
CA LYS A 36 -0.74 -12.95 -7.06
C LYS A 36 -0.65 -11.86 -5.98
N SER A 37 -1.72 -11.67 -5.23
CA SER A 37 -1.79 -10.75 -4.09
C SER A 37 -2.61 -11.37 -2.95
N LEU A 38 -2.17 -11.11 -1.71
CA LEU A 38 -2.81 -11.65 -0.51
C LEU A 38 -4.11 -10.92 -0.16
N THR A 39 -4.21 -9.62 -0.43
CA THR A 39 -5.37 -8.80 -0.06
C THR A 39 -5.94 -8.05 -1.25
N HIS A 40 -7.23 -7.70 -1.20
CA HIS A 40 -7.85 -6.86 -2.24
C HIS A 40 -7.24 -5.46 -2.27
N ILE A 41 -6.92 -4.87 -1.10
CA ILE A 41 -6.33 -3.53 -1.05
C ILE A 41 -4.92 -3.52 -1.66
N ALA A 42 -4.08 -4.51 -1.39
CA ALA A 42 -2.77 -4.62 -2.00
C ALA A 42 -2.85 -4.80 -3.53
N SER A 43 -3.85 -5.55 -4.01
CA SER A 43 -4.13 -5.67 -5.45
C SER A 43 -4.58 -4.36 -6.07
N LEU A 44 -5.51 -3.65 -5.41
CA LEU A 44 -6.07 -2.38 -5.88
C LEU A 44 -4.99 -1.30 -5.99
N LEU A 45 -4.14 -1.22 -4.98
CA LEU A 45 -2.99 -0.30 -4.94
C LEU A 45 -1.80 -0.82 -5.76
N GLN A 46 -1.92 -1.98 -6.41
CA GLN A 46 -0.89 -2.62 -7.23
C GLN A 46 0.47 -2.73 -6.51
N LEU A 47 0.44 -3.01 -5.19
CA LEU A 47 1.63 -3.04 -4.36
C LEU A 47 2.60 -4.13 -4.80
N LYS A 48 3.86 -3.73 -4.96
CA LYS A 48 4.98 -4.64 -5.24
C LYS A 48 5.96 -4.59 -4.08
N THR A 49 6.31 -5.74 -3.56
CA THR A 49 7.19 -5.87 -2.38
C THR A 49 8.55 -6.41 -2.79
N ASN A 50 9.61 -5.79 -2.29
CA ASN A 50 10.98 -6.25 -2.42
C ASN A 50 11.64 -6.26 -1.03
N LEU A 51 12.07 -7.44 -0.57
CA LEU A 51 12.87 -7.57 0.65
C LEU A 51 14.32 -7.16 0.32
N VAL A 52 14.78 -6.07 0.91
CA VAL A 52 16.12 -5.53 0.64
C VAL A 52 17.16 -6.16 1.56
N GLU A 53 16.83 -6.28 2.85
CA GLU A 53 17.68 -6.86 3.90
C GLU A 53 16.81 -7.54 4.96
N ASP A 54 17.40 -8.30 5.88
CA ASP A 54 16.69 -9.02 6.96
C ASP A 54 15.77 -8.15 7.82
N LYS A 55 15.99 -6.83 7.86
CA LYS A 55 15.24 -5.87 8.67
C LYS A 55 14.61 -4.74 7.88
N MET A 56 14.69 -4.80 6.56
CA MET A 56 14.26 -3.73 5.68
C MET A 56 13.54 -4.26 4.44
N LEU A 57 12.42 -3.63 4.12
CA LEU A 57 11.58 -3.93 2.98
C LEU A 57 11.27 -2.66 2.21
N GLU A 58 11.25 -2.74 0.89
CA GLU A 58 10.69 -1.72 0.02
C GLU A 58 9.37 -2.19 -0.57
N MET A 59 8.37 -1.29 -0.57
CA MET A 59 7.07 -1.51 -1.18
C MET A 59 6.75 -0.38 -2.13
N GLU A 60 6.55 -0.72 -3.40
CA GLU A 60 6.20 0.22 -4.45
C GLU A 60 4.68 0.25 -4.66
N MET A 61 4.13 1.45 -4.84
CA MET A 61 2.76 1.75 -5.24
C MET A 61 2.80 2.65 -6.47
N PRO A 62 2.43 2.17 -7.68
CA PRO A 62 2.33 3.04 -8.84
C PRO A 62 1.19 4.05 -8.65
N ASN A 63 1.36 5.26 -9.18
CA ASN A 63 0.29 6.24 -9.17
C ASN A 63 -0.83 5.85 -10.16
N SER A 64 -2.05 6.20 -9.83
CA SER A 64 -3.21 6.00 -10.70
C SER A 64 -4.34 6.95 -10.30
N PRO A 65 -5.32 7.21 -11.17
CA PRO A 65 -6.46 8.08 -10.86
C PRO A 65 -7.28 7.65 -9.62
N LEU A 66 -7.21 6.36 -9.24
CA LEU A 66 -7.87 5.85 -8.05
C LEU A 66 -7.23 6.32 -6.74
N LEU A 67 -6.03 6.86 -6.79
CA LEU A 67 -5.29 7.33 -5.60
C LEU A 67 -5.53 8.82 -5.32
N ASP A 68 -6.06 9.57 -6.30
CA ASP A 68 -6.18 11.01 -6.20
C ASP A 68 -7.22 11.46 -5.17
N ASN A 69 -6.90 12.55 -4.52
CA ASN A 69 -7.84 13.33 -3.74
C ASN A 69 -8.50 14.43 -4.60
N SER A 70 -9.33 15.28 -3.99
CA SER A 70 -10.07 16.35 -4.69
C SER A 70 -9.20 17.45 -5.33
N ILE A 71 -7.88 17.45 -5.08
CA ILE A 71 -6.93 18.41 -5.65
C ILE A 71 -5.89 17.75 -6.56
N GLY A 72 -6.13 16.49 -6.98
CA GLY A 72 -5.30 15.79 -7.97
C GLY A 72 -3.93 15.33 -7.46
N ILE A 73 -3.80 15.07 -6.16
CA ILE A 73 -2.62 14.45 -5.56
C ILE A 73 -3.01 13.20 -4.78
N VAL A 74 -2.07 12.30 -4.54
CA VAL A 74 -2.34 11.07 -3.79
C VAL A 74 -2.99 11.38 -2.43
N HIS A 75 -4.12 10.72 -2.17
CA HIS A 75 -4.84 10.85 -0.91
C HIS A 75 -3.99 10.39 0.27
N GLY A 76 -3.90 11.22 1.33
CA GLY A 76 -3.10 10.90 2.51
C GLY A 76 -3.44 9.56 3.17
N GLY A 77 -4.72 9.17 3.16
CA GLY A 77 -5.16 7.87 3.65
C GLY A 77 -4.53 6.69 2.88
N LEU A 78 -4.31 6.84 1.57
CA LEU A 78 -3.67 5.78 0.76
C LEU A 78 -2.15 5.75 0.99
N THR A 79 -1.53 6.92 1.20
CA THR A 79 -0.13 7.00 1.67
C THR A 79 0.04 6.33 3.03
N ALA A 80 -0.89 6.54 3.96
CA ALA A 80 -0.90 5.86 5.26
C ALA A 80 -1.11 4.34 5.11
N THR A 81 -1.98 3.90 4.18
CA THR A 81 -2.19 2.48 3.86
C THR A 81 -0.91 1.84 3.30
N LEU A 82 -0.17 2.54 2.44
CA LEU A 82 1.13 2.06 1.94
C LEU A 82 2.12 1.88 3.09
N LEU A 83 2.23 2.86 4.00
CA LEU A 83 3.08 2.81 5.19
C LEU A 83 2.69 1.65 6.12
N ASP A 84 1.42 1.53 6.46
CA ASP A 84 0.89 0.47 7.30
C ASP A 84 1.16 -0.91 6.72
N THR A 85 0.87 -1.08 5.42
CA THR A 85 1.04 -2.36 4.72
C THR A 85 2.52 -2.75 4.64
N ALA A 86 3.41 -1.82 4.32
CA ALA A 86 4.85 -2.07 4.22
C ALA A 86 5.44 -2.45 5.59
N MET A 87 5.15 -1.65 6.62
CA MET A 87 5.63 -1.91 7.99
C MET A 87 5.03 -3.19 8.57
N GLY A 88 3.73 -3.44 8.38
CA GLY A 88 3.06 -4.66 8.83
C GLY A 88 3.57 -5.92 8.13
N THR A 89 3.89 -5.82 6.83
CA THR A 89 4.52 -6.90 6.07
C THR A 89 5.90 -7.21 6.65
N MET A 90 6.74 -6.19 6.86
CA MET A 90 8.06 -6.39 7.44
C MET A 90 7.98 -6.92 8.88
N ALA A 91 7.06 -6.40 9.70
CA ALA A 91 6.81 -6.90 11.06
C ALA A 91 6.36 -8.37 11.09
N SER A 92 5.71 -8.83 10.02
CA SER A 92 5.29 -10.23 9.88
C SER A 92 6.45 -11.17 9.49
N LEU A 93 7.52 -10.62 8.89
CA LEU A 93 8.69 -11.38 8.44
C LEU A 93 9.81 -11.48 9.49
N VAL A 94 9.72 -10.73 10.61
CA VAL A 94 10.79 -10.76 11.63
C VAL A 94 10.91 -12.14 12.29
N PRO A 95 12.13 -12.54 12.73
CA PRO A 95 12.32 -13.77 13.46
C PRO A 95 11.40 -13.91 14.68
N GLY A 96 10.86 -15.11 14.90
CA GLY A 96 9.95 -15.41 16.00
C GLY A 96 8.50 -15.01 15.77
N ASN A 97 8.15 -14.50 14.60
CA ASN A 97 6.76 -14.29 14.18
C ASN A 97 6.34 -15.38 13.19
N LYS A 98 5.32 -16.17 13.53
CA LYS A 98 4.87 -17.30 12.70
C LYS A 98 3.52 -17.05 12.02
N ARG A 99 2.68 -16.18 12.58
CA ARG A 99 1.28 -15.98 12.14
C ARG A 99 0.99 -14.58 11.59
N GLY A 100 2.02 -13.74 11.49
CA GLY A 100 1.85 -12.36 11.06
C GLY A 100 1.70 -11.37 12.21
N ALA A 101 1.51 -10.11 11.87
CA ALA A 101 1.40 -9.03 12.84
C ALA A 101 0.18 -8.17 12.54
N VAL A 102 -0.38 -7.55 13.58
CA VAL A 102 -1.48 -6.59 13.48
C VAL A 102 -1.04 -5.23 14.03
N THR A 103 -1.50 -4.17 13.40
CA THR A 103 -1.18 -2.79 13.78
C THR A 103 -1.83 -2.46 15.12
N VAL A 104 -1.04 -1.97 16.06
CA VAL A 104 -1.49 -1.46 17.37
C VAL A 104 -1.58 0.05 17.33
N GLU A 105 -0.58 0.68 16.72
CA GLU A 105 -0.47 2.13 16.62
C GLU A 105 0.28 2.48 15.34
N LEU A 106 -0.17 3.53 14.69
CA LEU A 106 0.46 4.13 13.51
C LEU A 106 0.39 5.65 13.63
N LYS A 107 1.55 6.30 13.67
CA LYS A 107 1.67 7.75 13.56
C LYS A 107 2.28 8.10 12.23
N VAL A 108 1.60 8.95 11.46
CA VAL A 108 2.05 9.42 10.14
C VAL A 108 2.23 10.92 10.15
N ASP A 109 3.38 11.38 9.66
CA ASP A 109 3.69 12.77 9.39
C ASP A 109 3.72 12.97 7.86
N PHE A 110 2.79 13.75 7.31
CA PHE A 110 2.73 14.12 5.90
C PHE A 110 3.57 15.38 5.69
N LEU A 111 4.62 15.30 4.88
CA LEU A 111 5.67 16.30 4.77
C LEU A 111 5.63 17.09 3.47
N THR A 112 5.23 16.42 2.38
CA THR A 112 5.19 17.01 1.03
C THR A 112 3.98 16.44 0.28
N PRO A 113 3.32 17.23 -0.60
CA PRO A 113 2.25 16.69 -1.44
C PRO A 113 2.67 15.45 -2.23
N GLY A 114 1.82 14.43 -2.22
CA GLY A 114 2.07 13.15 -2.90
C GLY A 114 1.89 13.29 -4.41
N THR A 115 2.95 13.71 -5.11
CA THR A 115 3.00 13.83 -6.57
C THR A 115 4.09 12.94 -7.15
N GLY A 116 3.89 12.42 -8.36
CA GLY A 116 4.85 11.57 -9.06
C GLY A 116 4.18 10.40 -9.75
N GLU A 117 4.98 9.56 -10.43
CA GLU A 117 4.50 8.39 -11.17
C GLU A 117 4.36 7.16 -10.27
N LYS A 118 5.12 7.13 -9.17
CA LYS A 118 5.06 6.05 -8.18
C LYS A 118 5.58 6.49 -6.82
N PHE A 119 5.20 5.73 -5.80
CA PHE A 119 5.59 5.94 -4.42
C PHE A 119 6.29 4.69 -3.89
N ILE A 120 7.41 4.87 -3.22
CA ILE A 120 8.21 3.78 -2.66
C ILE A 120 8.26 3.98 -1.15
N CYS A 121 7.70 3.05 -0.41
CA CYS A 121 7.81 2.96 1.05
C CYS A 121 9.00 2.08 1.42
N ARG A 122 9.95 2.62 2.15
CA ARG A 122 10.98 1.85 2.84
C ARG A 122 10.55 1.67 4.30
N ALA A 123 10.40 0.42 4.72
CA ALA A 123 10.00 0.04 6.08
C ALA A 123 11.15 -0.69 6.77
N GLU A 124 11.51 -0.25 7.97
CA GLU A 124 12.65 -0.74 8.74
C GLU A 124 12.23 -1.17 10.15
N VAL A 125 12.83 -2.25 10.65
CA VAL A 125 12.64 -2.74 12.02
C VAL A 125 13.52 -1.94 12.97
N VAL A 126 12.92 -1.13 13.83
CA VAL A 126 13.62 -0.42 14.90
C VAL A 126 13.91 -1.34 16.09
N HIS A 127 12.90 -2.12 16.50
CA HIS A 127 13.04 -3.06 17.62
C HIS A 127 12.12 -4.26 17.43
N ASN A 128 12.67 -5.46 17.62
CA ASN A 128 11.94 -6.72 17.59
C ASN A 128 11.84 -7.30 19.01
N GLY A 129 10.79 -6.92 19.75
CA GLY A 129 10.50 -7.44 21.10
C GLY A 129 9.80 -8.80 21.07
N ARG A 130 9.47 -9.32 22.27
CA ARG A 130 8.82 -10.63 22.39
C ARG A 130 7.42 -10.65 21.74
N GLN A 131 6.60 -9.64 21.95
CA GLN A 131 5.22 -9.53 21.48
C GLN A 131 5.02 -8.35 20.53
N LEU A 132 5.84 -7.30 20.63
CA LEU A 132 5.70 -6.08 19.85
C LEU A 132 6.92 -5.86 18.96
N VAL A 133 6.66 -5.39 17.74
CA VAL A 133 7.66 -4.92 16.79
C VAL A 133 7.47 -3.41 16.62
N ARG A 134 8.55 -2.64 16.82
CA ARG A 134 8.58 -1.20 16.51
C ARG A 134 9.17 -1.02 15.12
N MET A 135 8.49 -0.22 14.31
CA MET A 135 8.81 0.01 12.91
C MET A 135 8.95 1.50 12.62
N GLU A 136 9.79 1.82 11.65
CA GLU A 136 9.79 3.11 10.96
C GLU A 136 9.51 2.90 9.46
N GLY A 137 8.82 3.87 8.85
CA GLY A 137 8.52 3.88 7.44
C GLY A 137 8.70 5.25 6.81
N LYS A 138 9.21 5.30 5.56
CA LYS A 138 9.36 6.55 4.80
C LYS A 138 8.89 6.33 3.38
N VAL A 139 7.99 7.19 2.92
CA VAL A 139 7.49 7.18 1.54
C VAL A 139 8.21 8.27 0.74
N ARG A 140 8.77 7.89 -0.40
CA ARG A 140 9.36 8.80 -1.39
C ARG A 140 8.72 8.56 -2.75
N ASN A 141 8.71 9.60 -3.59
CA ASN A 141 8.39 9.40 -5.01
C ASN A 141 9.62 8.93 -5.81
N GLU A 142 9.46 8.69 -7.11
CA GLU A 142 10.54 8.24 -8.02
C GLU A 142 11.71 9.22 -8.12
N LYS A 143 11.49 10.50 -7.77
CA LYS A 143 12.53 11.56 -7.73
C LYS A 143 13.26 11.65 -6.39
N GLY A 144 12.89 10.76 -5.43
CA GLY A 144 13.47 10.73 -4.09
C GLY A 144 12.90 11.77 -3.12
N VAL A 145 11.88 12.53 -3.50
CA VAL A 145 11.22 13.52 -2.63
C VAL A 145 10.51 12.78 -1.50
N LEU A 146 10.77 13.17 -0.25
CA LEU A 146 10.15 12.59 0.93
C LEU A 146 8.71 13.11 1.08
N ILE A 147 7.74 12.22 0.89
CA ILE A 147 6.30 12.52 0.93
C ILE A 147 5.76 12.39 2.35
N ALA A 148 6.09 11.29 3.03
CA ALA A 148 5.63 11.04 4.39
C ALA A 148 6.64 10.19 5.15
N SER A 149 6.59 10.29 6.48
CA SER A 149 7.28 9.38 7.40
C SER A 149 6.29 8.86 8.46
N ALA A 150 6.58 7.68 9.00
CA ALA A 150 5.74 7.08 10.02
C ALA A 150 6.55 6.29 11.03
N THR A 151 6.00 6.18 12.24
CA THR A 151 6.36 5.15 13.22
C THR A 151 5.15 4.28 13.46
N GLY A 152 5.38 3.00 13.75
CA GLY A 152 4.30 2.06 14.04
C GLY A 152 4.70 1.01 15.05
N THR A 153 3.69 0.49 15.75
CA THR A 153 3.82 -0.64 16.65
C THR A 153 2.93 -1.76 16.16
N PHE A 154 3.50 -2.95 16.06
CA PHE A 154 2.79 -4.13 15.55
C PHE A 154 2.84 -5.24 16.59
N PHE A 155 1.71 -5.89 16.83
CA PHE A 155 1.60 -7.03 17.73
C PHE A 155 1.75 -8.33 16.96
N LYS A 156 2.69 -9.19 17.38
CA LYS A 156 2.86 -10.52 16.81
C LYS A 156 1.72 -11.42 17.24
N LEU A 157 1.05 -12.05 16.28
CA LEU A 157 0.00 -13.01 16.58
C LEU A 157 0.61 -14.28 17.16
N ALA A 158 0.06 -14.73 18.30
CA ALA A 158 0.46 -15.99 18.92
C ALA A 158 -0.04 -17.21 18.15
N ASP A 159 0.61 -18.37 18.37
CA ASP A 159 0.14 -19.67 17.87
C ASP A 159 -1.16 -20.09 18.55
#